data_d81529b1b1960814d25bc47fe2fef967
#
_entry.id   d81529b1b1960814d25bc47fe2fef967
#
_cell.length_a   1.000
_cell.length_b   1.000
_cell.length_c   1.000
_cell.angle_alpha   90.00
_cell.angle_beta   90.00
_cell.angle_gamma   90.00
#
_symmetry.space_group_name_H-M   'P 1'
#
loop_
_entity.id
_entity.type
_entity.pdbx_description
1 polymer ?
#
loop_
_entity_poly.entity_id
_entity_poly.type
_entity_poly.pdbx_seq_one_letter_code
_entity_poly.pdbx_strand_id
1 'polypeptide(L)'
;MTTNCIFCKIINNEIPSVKIWEDDRYIAILDINPNTEGVTLVLSKRHEDSYLFDLDDDIVKDIMIASKKVAKILEKGLGVHRVAMVMEGMGINHLHIKLYPLHGIDDKFVEMWAGERKYFDKYEGYLSTQLGPEKSLDDLKKVLSKINKNINK
;
A
#
# COMPACT_ATOMS: atom_id res chain seq x y z
N MET A 1 4.12 -12.84 -21.23
CA MET A 1 3.32 -13.44 -20.12
C MET A 1 4.31 -13.97 -19.10
N THR A 2 4.37 -13.36 -17.92
CA THR A 2 5.27 -13.82 -16.85
C THR A 2 4.65 -15.05 -16.19
N THR A 3 5.01 -16.22 -16.68
CA THR A 3 4.45 -17.53 -16.31
C THR A 3 4.64 -17.92 -14.83
N ASN A 4 5.30 -17.05 -14.03
CA ASN A 4 5.61 -17.36 -12.64
C ASN A 4 5.06 -16.34 -11.60
N CYS A 5 4.29 -15.34 -12.00
CA CYS A 5 3.71 -14.38 -11.08
C CYS A 5 2.48 -14.97 -10.38
N ILE A 6 2.51 -15.03 -9.04
CA ILE A 6 1.41 -15.58 -8.23
C ILE A 6 0.12 -14.79 -8.39
N PHE A 7 0.19 -13.45 -8.52
CA PHE A 7 -0.99 -12.61 -8.71
C PHE A 7 -1.61 -12.83 -10.10
N CYS A 8 -0.80 -13.01 -11.16
CA CYS A 8 -1.33 -13.40 -12.46
C CYS A 8 -2.07 -14.75 -12.41
N LYS A 9 -1.55 -15.72 -11.66
CA LYS A 9 -2.22 -17.02 -11.48
C LYS A 9 -3.54 -16.89 -10.72
N ILE A 10 -3.61 -16.03 -9.71
CA ILE A 10 -4.85 -15.71 -9.00
C ILE A 10 -5.87 -15.05 -9.93
N ILE A 11 -5.45 -14.06 -10.71
CA ILE A 11 -6.29 -13.34 -11.68
C ILE A 11 -6.86 -14.30 -12.73
N ASN A 12 -6.07 -15.26 -13.17
CA ASN A 12 -6.46 -16.31 -14.13
C ASN A 12 -7.26 -17.47 -13.49
N ASN A 13 -7.56 -17.40 -12.19
CA ASN A 13 -8.22 -18.47 -11.41
C ASN A 13 -7.44 -19.81 -11.36
N GLU A 14 -6.13 -19.78 -11.57
CA GLU A 14 -5.23 -20.94 -11.39
C GLU A 14 -4.93 -21.19 -9.90
N ILE A 15 -5.00 -20.15 -9.08
CA ILE A 15 -4.84 -20.20 -7.62
C ILE A 15 -6.11 -19.61 -6.99
N PRO A 16 -6.74 -20.29 -6.03
CA PRO A 16 -7.94 -19.79 -5.39
C PRO A 16 -7.64 -18.55 -4.54
N SER A 17 -8.58 -17.61 -4.53
CA SER A 17 -8.54 -16.40 -3.70
C SER A 17 -9.94 -16.00 -3.29
N VAL A 18 -10.06 -15.15 -2.27
CA VAL A 18 -11.33 -14.58 -1.84
C VAL A 18 -11.47 -13.17 -2.39
N LYS A 19 -12.20 -13.05 -3.48
CA LYS A 19 -12.46 -11.78 -4.16
C LYS A 19 -13.60 -11.03 -3.47
N ILE A 20 -13.39 -9.72 -3.23
CA ILE A 20 -14.41 -8.82 -2.65
C ILE A 20 -14.92 -7.78 -3.64
N TRP A 21 -14.17 -7.50 -4.70
CA TRP A 21 -14.53 -6.54 -5.74
C TRP A 21 -13.71 -6.78 -7.01
N GLU A 22 -14.26 -6.38 -8.14
CA GLU A 22 -13.63 -6.47 -9.46
C GLU A 22 -14.25 -5.48 -10.44
N ASP A 23 -13.43 -4.92 -11.33
CA ASP A 23 -13.87 -4.26 -12.56
C ASP A 23 -13.06 -4.78 -13.76
N ASP A 24 -13.10 -4.09 -14.89
CA ASP A 24 -12.41 -4.53 -16.12
C ASP A 24 -10.89 -4.55 -15.98
N ARG A 25 -10.31 -3.70 -15.12
CA ARG A 25 -8.86 -3.49 -14.99
C ARG A 25 -8.26 -3.94 -13.67
N TYR A 26 -9.05 -4.01 -12.61
CA TYR A 26 -8.58 -4.29 -11.26
C TYR A 26 -9.41 -5.35 -10.56
N ILE A 27 -8.80 -6.04 -9.60
CA ILE A 27 -9.43 -7.01 -8.73
C ILE A 27 -9.00 -6.74 -7.28
N ALA A 28 -9.90 -6.90 -6.34
CA ALA A 28 -9.58 -6.83 -4.91
C ALA A 28 -9.84 -8.17 -4.23
N ILE A 29 -8.81 -8.67 -3.54
CA ILE A 29 -8.86 -9.96 -2.83
C ILE A 29 -8.44 -9.77 -1.37
N LEU A 30 -8.98 -10.60 -0.47
CA LEU A 30 -8.49 -10.64 0.91
C LEU A 30 -7.07 -11.20 0.95
N ASP A 31 -6.21 -10.56 1.76
CA ASP A 31 -4.84 -11.03 2.00
C ASP A 31 -4.89 -12.33 2.83
N ILE A 32 -4.11 -13.33 2.45
CA ILE A 32 -4.02 -14.62 3.19
C ILE A 32 -3.15 -14.51 4.45
N ASN A 33 -2.38 -13.44 4.60
CA ASN A 33 -1.55 -13.15 5.78
C ASN A 33 -1.92 -11.80 6.42
N PRO A 34 -3.19 -11.61 6.82
CA PRO A 34 -3.63 -10.34 7.36
C PRO A 34 -3.10 -10.13 8.79
N ASN A 35 -2.61 -8.93 9.10
CA ASN A 35 -2.27 -8.54 10.47
C ASN A 35 -3.44 -7.88 11.22
N THR A 36 -4.55 -7.64 10.52
CA THR A 36 -5.83 -7.20 11.07
C THR A 36 -6.96 -7.71 10.18
N GLU A 37 -8.20 -7.79 10.70
CA GLU A 37 -9.33 -8.30 9.94
C GLU A 37 -9.61 -7.44 8.70
N GLY A 38 -9.73 -8.11 7.54
CA GLY A 38 -10.12 -7.46 6.29
C GLY A 38 -8.98 -6.82 5.50
N VAL A 39 -7.72 -7.09 5.83
CA VAL A 39 -6.60 -6.66 4.96
C VAL A 39 -6.86 -7.15 3.54
N THR A 40 -6.80 -6.22 2.60
CA THR A 40 -7.19 -6.44 1.21
C THR A 40 -6.10 -5.99 0.26
N LEU A 41 -5.87 -6.77 -0.79
CA LEU A 41 -4.99 -6.43 -1.90
C LEU A 41 -5.82 -5.95 -3.08
N VAL A 42 -5.50 -4.78 -3.62
CA VAL A 42 -6.03 -4.30 -4.91
C VAL A 42 -4.95 -4.53 -5.95
N LEU A 43 -5.22 -5.36 -6.95
CA LEU A 43 -4.29 -5.81 -7.98
C LEU A 43 -4.71 -5.29 -9.34
N SER A 44 -3.75 -4.95 -10.20
CA SER A 44 -4.01 -4.76 -11.63
C SER A 44 -4.25 -6.12 -12.29
N LYS A 45 -5.29 -6.25 -13.16
CA LYS A 45 -5.52 -7.49 -13.92
C LYS A 45 -4.45 -7.74 -14.99
N ARG A 46 -3.98 -6.66 -15.63
CA ARG A 46 -2.79 -6.72 -16.46
C ARG A 46 -1.57 -6.77 -15.55
N HIS A 47 -0.58 -7.57 -15.93
CA HIS A 47 0.70 -7.56 -15.23
C HIS A 47 1.42 -6.25 -15.49
N GLU A 48 1.56 -5.45 -14.45
CA GLU A 48 2.39 -4.25 -14.40
C GLU A 48 3.43 -4.46 -13.31
N ASP A 49 4.60 -3.86 -13.46
CA ASP A 49 5.64 -3.89 -12.44
C ASP A 49 5.16 -3.24 -11.14
N SER A 50 5.69 -3.72 -10.02
CA SER A 50 5.19 -3.33 -8.68
C SER A 50 5.57 -1.90 -8.28
N TYR A 51 6.57 -1.29 -8.91
CA TYR A 51 7.04 0.04 -8.53
C TYR A 51 6.19 1.13 -9.18
N LEU A 52 5.26 1.68 -8.41
CA LEU A 52 4.25 2.64 -8.87
C LEU A 52 4.83 3.84 -9.61
N PHE A 53 5.98 4.36 -9.15
CA PHE A 53 6.52 5.62 -9.67
C PHE A 53 7.19 5.50 -11.04
N ASP A 54 7.35 4.29 -11.57
CA ASP A 54 7.82 4.04 -12.93
C ASP A 54 6.66 3.78 -13.92
N LEU A 55 5.40 3.75 -13.42
CA LEU A 55 4.22 3.50 -14.24
C LEU A 55 3.61 4.78 -14.81
N ASP A 56 2.87 4.63 -15.91
CA ASP A 56 2.14 5.73 -16.53
C ASP A 56 1.13 6.37 -15.56
N ASP A 57 1.00 7.69 -15.62
CA ASP A 57 0.10 8.48 -14.78
C ASP A 57 -1.35 7.95 -14.77
N ASP A 58 -1.83 7.41 -15.87
CA ASP A 58 -3.19 6.90 -15.97
C ASP A 58 -3.36 5.60 -15.17
N ILE A 59 -2.34 4.73 -15.14
CA ILE A 59 -2.33 3.52 -14.30
C ILE A 59 -2.32 3.94 -12.83
N VAL A 60 -1.49 4.93 -12.47
CA VAL A 60 -1.41 5.47 -11.10
C VAL A 60 -2.76 6.03 -10.65
N LYS A 61 -3.40 6.87 -11.46
CA LYS A 61 -4.74 7.44 -11.17
C LYS A 61 -5.79 6.35 -11.01
N ASP A 62 -5.80 5.39 -11.90
CA ASP A 62 -6.84 4.36 -11.95
C ASP A 62 -6.77 3.40 -10.77
N ILE A 63 -5.58 2.94 -10.38
CA ILE A 63 -5.45 2.06 -9.21
C ILE A 63 -5.80 2.81 -7.91
N MET A 64 -5.54 4.11 -7.83
CA MET A 64 -5.95 4.93 -6.69
C MET A 64 -7.48 5.04 -6.59
N ILE A 65 -8.17 5.21 -7.73
CA ILE A 65 -9.63 5.24 -7.79
C ILE A 65 -10.23 3.87 -7.44
N ALA A 66 -9.65 2.79 -7.95
CA ALA A 66 -10.04 1.41 -7.61
C ALA A 66 -9.89 1.17 -6.10
N SER A 67 -8.74 1.55 -5.52
CA SER A 67 -8.49 1.42 -4.08
C SER A 67 -9.47 2.22 -3.23
N LYS A 68 -9.86 3.43 -3.65
CA LYS A 68 -10.90 4.22 -2.98
C LYS A 68 -12.26 3.50 -2.98
N LYS A 69 -12.66 2.89 -4.11
CA LYS A 69 -13.92 2.10 -4.18
C LYS A 69 -13.88 0.93 -3.20
N VAL A 70 -12.78 0.19 -3.18
CA VAL A 70 -12.59 -0.96 -2.29
C VAL A 70 -12.55 -0.53 -0.82
N ALA A 71 -11.86 0.56 -0.49
CA ALA A 71 -11.86 1.11 0.87
C ALA A 71 -13.28 1.42 1.38
N LYS A 72 -14.16 1.98 0.52
CA LYS A 72 -15.56 2.23 0.87
C LYS A 72 -16.37 0.95 1.09
N ILE A 73 -16.03 -0.12 0.39
CA ILE A 73 -16.63 -1.45 0.63
C ILE A 73 -16.20 -1.96 2.01
N LEU A 74 -14.91 -1.85 2.34
CA LEU A 74 -14.37 -2.27 3.64
C LEU A 74 -14.94 -1.44 4.79
N GLU A 75 -15.00 -0.12 4.67
CA GLU A 75 -15.62 0.77 5.66
C GLU A 75 -17.06 0.31 5.98
N LYS A 76 -17.88 0.13 4.95
CA LYS A 76 -19.27 -0.30 5.11
C LYS A 76 -19.38 -1.74 5.61
N GLY A 77 -18.60 -2.65 5.03
CA GLY A 77 -18.72 -4.09 5.31
C GLY A 77 -18.20 -4.50 6.68
N LEU A 78 -17.18 -3.81 7.19
CA LEU A 78 -16.54 -4.11 8.48
C LEU A 78 -16.94 -3.13 9.59
N GLY A 79 -17.73 -2.08 9.26
CA GLY A 79 -18.10 -1.06 10.22
C GLY A 79 -16.90 -0.23 10.73
N VAL A 80 -15.86 -0.08 9.92
CA VAL A 80 -14.70 0.75 10.25
C VAL A 80 -14.84 2.13 9.65
N HIS A 81 -14.32 3.16 10.32
CA HIS A 81 -14.41 4.54 9.86
C HIS A 81 -13.22 4.99 9.01
N ARG A 82 -12.14 4.19 9.00
CA ARG A 82 -10.92 4.51 8.26
C ARG A 82 -10.26 3.24 7.71
N VAL A 83 -9.64 3.40 6.55
CA VAL A 83 -8.79 2.39 5.92
C VAL A 83 -7.47 3.05 5.57
N ALA A 84 -6.37 2.50 6.05
CA ALA A 84 -5.03 2.91 5.63
C ALA A 84 -4.65 2.22 4.31
N MET A 85 -3.78 2.87 3.54
CA MET A 85 -3.29 2.36 2.27
C MET A 85 -1.76 2.34 2.28
N VAL A 86 -1.18 1.22 1.85
CA VAL A 86 0.26 1.05 1.74
C VAL A 86 0.62 0.50 0.36
N MET A 87 1.65 1.10 -0.24
CA MET A 87 2.23 0.66 -1.50
C MET A 87 3.75 0.78 -1.39
N GLU A 88 4.44 -0.32 -1.18
CA GLU A 88 5.90 -0.33 -1.08
C GLU A 88 6.59 -0.93 -2.31
N GLY A 89 5.84 -1.60 -3.19
CA GLY A 89 6.37 -2.18 -4.42
C GLY A 89 7.33 -3.35 -4.21
N MET A 90 7.28 -4.00 -3.05
CA MET A 90 8.17 -5.11 -2.68
C MET A 90 7.41 -6.42 -2.51
N GLY A 91 8.15 -7.51 -2.37
CA GLY A 91 7.62 -8.86 -2.18
C GLY A 91 7.26 -9.54 -3.50
N ILE A 92 6.24 -9.08 -4.20
CA ILE A 92 5.80 -9.66 -5.49
C ILE A 92 5.84 -8.57 -6.56
N ASN A 93 6.62 -8.80 -7.63
CA ASN A 93 6.67 -7.87 -8.76
C ASN A 93 5.39 -7.95 -9.60
N HIS A 94 4.37 -7.28 -9.14
CA HIS A 94 3.06 -7.08 -9.77
C HIS A 94 2.38 -5.92 -9.06
N LEU A 95 1.85 -4.97 -9.78
CA LEU A 95 1.22 -3.77 -9.22
C LEU A 95 0.10 -4.13 -8.23
N HIS A 96 0.29 -3.76 -6.97
CA HIS A 96 -0.68 -4.00 -5.91
C HIS A 96 -0.63 -2.92 -4.83
N ILE A 97 -1.78 -2.66 -4.25
CA ILE A 97 -1.96 -1.79 -3.08
C ILE A 97 -2.54 -2.64 -1.94
N LYS A 98 -2.00 -2.49 -0.73
CA LYS A 98 -2.57 -3.06 0.49
C LYS A 98 -3.46 -2.05 1.19
N LEU A 99 -4.66 -2.48 1.55
CA LEU A 99 -5.64 -1.72 2.33
C LEU A 99 -5.79 -2.37 3.71
N TYR A 100 -5.64 -1.54 4.75
CA TYR A 100 -5.71 -1.98 6.15
C TYR A 100 -6.90 -1.31 6.84
N PRO A 101 -7.98 -2.04 7.15
CA PRO A 101 -9.08 -1.53 7.96
C PRO A 101 -8.57 -1.16 9.37
N LEU A 102 -8.87 0.06 9.81
CA LEU A 102 -8.43 0.55 11.13
C LEU A 102 -9.55 0.33 12.14
N HIS A 103 -9.54 -0.83 12.79
CA HIS A 103 -10.55 -1.21 13.79
C HIS A 103 -10.38 -0.41 15.09
N GLY A 104 -11.50 -0.13 15.78
CA GLY A 104 -11.50 0.55 17.07
C GLY A 104 -11.31 2.06 17.00
N ILE A 105 -11.41 2.66 15.80
CA ILE A 105 -11.36 4.10 15.60
C ILE A 105 -12.78 4.62 15.33
N ASP A 106 -13.16 5.69 16.03
CA ASP A 106 -14.47 6.35 15.84
C ASP A 106 -14.51 7.21 14.55
N ASP A 107 -15.70 7.72 14.21
CA ASP A 107 -15.94 8.57 13.05
C ASP A 107 -15.24 9.93 13.12
N LYS A 108 -14.99 10.42 14.33
CA LYS A 108 -14.28 11.69 14.55
C LYS A 108 -12.79 11.51 14.44
N PHE A 109 -12.14 12.50 13.85
CA PHE A 109 -10.68 12.53 13.84
C PHE A 109 -10.14 12.64 15.27
N VAL A 110 -9.26 11.71 15.63
CA VAL A 110 -8.51 11.74 16.89
C VAL A 110 -7.04 11.70 16.54
N GLU A 111 -6.28 12.59 17.14
CA GLU A 111 -4.82 12.56 17.01
C GLU A 111 -4.28 11.34 17.77
N MET A 112 -3.62 10.44 17.02
CA MET A 112 -3.07 9.20 17.55
C MET A 112 -1.60 9.05 17.12
N TRP A 113 -0.75 8.79 18.09
CA TRP A 113 0.68 8.62 17.88
C TRP A 113 1.15 7.29 18.49
N ALA A 114 2.07 6.61 17.81
CA ALA A 114 2.76 5.46 18.39
C ALA A 114 3.63 5.91 19.57
N GLY A 115 3.62 5.14 20.68
CA GLY A 115 4.38 5.46 21.89
C GLY A 115 5.89 5.29 21.73
N GLU A 116 6.31 4.34 20.90
CA GLU A 116 7.72 4.08 20.61
C GLU A 116 8.17 4.80 19.33
N ARG A 117 9.43 5.22 19.32
CA ARG A 117 10.07 5.84 18.15
C ARG A 117 11.21 4.97 17.67
N LYS A 118 11.22 4.65 16.35
CA LYS A 118 12.25 3.80 15.72
C LYS A 118 12.84 4.50 14.51
N TYR A 119 14.13 4.25 14.29
CA TYR A 119 14.85 4.68 13.11
C TYR A 119 15.54 3.47 12.47
N PHE A 120 15.43 3.36 11.16
CA PHE A 120 16.06 2.29 10.38
C PHE A 120 17.05 2.91 9.39
N ASP A 121 18.30 2.45 9.42
CA ASP A 121 19.34 2.91 8.47
C ASP A 121 19.13 2.38 7.05
N LYS A 122 18.43 1.27 6.94
CA LYS A 122 18.11 0.60 5.68
C LYS A 122 16.74 -0.06 5.77
N TYR A 123 16.18 -0.45 4.64
CA TYR A 123 14.91 -1.17 4.60
C TYR A 123 15.01 -2.53 5.28
N GLU A 124 14.13 -2.77 6.24
CA GLU A 124 14.08 -3.99 7.08
C GLU A 124 13.20 -5.10 6.50
N GLY A 125 12.67 -4.94 5.29
CA GLY A 125 11.71 -5.87 4.70
C GLY A 125 10.23 -5.54 5.00
N TYR A 126 9.97 -4.42 5.67
CA TYR A 126 8.63 -3.89 5.95
C TYR A 126 8.68 -2.39 6.19
N LEU A 127 7.54 -1.72 6.02
CA LEU A 127 7.35 -0.33 6.41
C LEU A 127 6.82 -0.25 7.84
N SER A 128 7.27 0.73 8.59
CA SER A 128 6.75 1.06 9.91
C SER A 128 6.13 2.45 9.90
N THR A 129 4.94 2.58 10.48
CA THR A 129 4.28 3.87 10.73
C THR A 129 4.69 4.49 12.06
N GLN A 130 5.55 3.83 12.83
CA GLN A 130 6.10 4.41 14.06
C GLN A 130 6.97 5.62 13.74
N LEU A 131 6.88 6.63 14.59
CA LEU A 131 7.74 7.80 14.47
C LEU A 131 9.18 7.44 14.78
N GLY A 132 10.10 8.01 14.00
CA GLY A 132 11.52 8.04 14.33
C GLY A 132 11.84 9.07 15.42
N PRO A 133 13.07 9.06 15.95
CA PRO A 133 13.53 10.12 16.84
C PRO A 133 13.52 11.48 16.10
N GLU A 134 13.21 12.54 16.84
CA GLU A 134 13.22 13.90 16.32
C GLU A 134 14.59 14.27 15.76
N LYS A 135 14.60 14.92 14.60
CA LYS A 135 15.80 15.43 13.94
C LYS A 135 15.85 16.96 14.05
N SER A 136 17.02 17.50 14.25
CA SER A 136 17.23 18.95 14.24
C SER A 136 16.99 19.53 12.83
N LEU A 137 16.62 20.83 12.76
CA LEU A 137 16.51 21.52 11.48
C LEU A 137 17.84 21.50 10.69
N ASP A 138 18.97 21.51 11.38
CA ASP A 138 20.28 21.47 10.71
C ASP A 138 20.58 20.09 10.13
N ASP A 139 20.15 19.00 10.76
CA ASP A 139 20.25 17.66 10.17
C ASP A 139 19.35 17.51 8.95
N LEU A 140 18.14 18.07 9.01
CA LEU A 140 17.24 18.10 7.85
C LEU A 140 17.81 18.92 6.69
N LYS A 141 18.47 20.07 6.96
CA LYS A 141 19.16 20.87 5.93
C LYS A 141 20.34 20.13 5.30
N LYS A 142 21.08 19.32 6.06
CA LYS A 142 22.14 18.45 5.49
C LYS A 142 21.55 17.44 4.51
N VAL A 143 20.42 16.82 4.85
CA VAL A 143 19.71 15.90 3.96
C VAL A 143 19.26 16.63 2.69
N LEU A 144 18.64 17.82 2.81
CA LEU A 144 18.25 18.64 1.67
C LEU A 144 19.44 18.97 0.75
N SER A 145 20.56 19.36 1.33
CA SER A 145 21.78 19.66 0.56
C SER A 145 22.28 18.44 -0.22
N LYS A 146 22.21 17.25 0.38
CA LYS A 146 22.55 15.98 -0.29
C LYS A 146 21.60 15.69 -1.45
N ILE A 147 20.31 15.88 -1.26
CA ILE A 147 19.27 15.70 -2.31
C ILE A 147 19.57 16.63 -3.49
N ASN A 148 19.74 17.93 -3.23
CA ASN A 148 20.00 18.95 -4.27
C ASN A 148 21.29 18.67 -5.06
N LYS A 149 22.35 18.22 -4.39
CA LYS A 149 23.60 17.86 -5.06
C LYS A 149 23.44 16.69 -6.03
N ASN A 150 22.53 15.76 -5.72
CA ASN A 150 22.33 14.57 -6.54
C ASN A 150 21.35 14.81 -7.71
N ILE A 151 20.40 15.74 -7.56
CA ILE A 151 19.48 16.14 -8.63
C ILE A 151 20.20 16.94 -9.73
N ASN A 152 21.23 17.72 -9.35
CA ASN A 152 21.97 18.59 -10.27
C ASN A 152 23.20 17.92 -10.92
N LYS A 153 23.32 16.60 -10.82
CA LYS A 153 24.28 15.78 -11.56
C LYS A 153 23.68 15.17 -12.80
#